data_16b1a83a916682900cc0ddd3942ccc55
#
_entry.id   16b1a83a916682900cc0ddd3942ccc55
#
_cell.length_a   1.000
_cell.length_b   1.000
_cell.length_c   1.000
_cell.angle_alpha   90.00
_cell.angle_beta   90.00
_cell.angle_gamma   90.00
#
_symmetry.space_group_name_H-M   'P 1'
#
loop_
_entity.id
_entity.type
_entity.pdbx_description
1 polymer ?
#
loop_
_entity_poly.entity_id
_entity_poly.type
_entity_poly.pdbx_seq_one_letter_code
_entity_poly.pdbx_strand_id
1 'polypeptide(L)'
;MYDFVVVGVGPAGARFARRAAETGYDVLALEKGTVGEPLACSGHVSTDIWDYVPEDARDELFQNRIYGANFYTGGPEADAHLFYKTEEISNVIDRVGLDRTLADCARRAGADVREGHTVTGIQEHPDHVDITASVAGEEGTTAFEAKMVAGCDGPVSRLRQAAGLPEPGEKLHGVLAFTDEADHSDHVDVHLTVPRFFAWRIPRGEAGVEYGLAAPPGDDVTALFDRLTDAYGVETDRFCSGAIPIGPPDTVTTDRVFLLGDAAGQTKPFTGGGILYGMTAADCAARHIRPDSPASLGVYESAWRETLSTEIRMGRLIRRAYSLPEPVQRVGLRLLAGEIGVHMDKPSSFFSKDHLRRLLS
;
A
#
# COMPACT_ATOMS: atom_id res chain seq x y z
N MET A 1 -20.63 19.67 13.24
CA MET A 1 -19.45 19.87 12.35
C MET A 1 -18.27 19.15 13.00
N TYR A 2 -17.67 18.18 12.30
CA TYR A 2 -16.51 17.42 12.78
C TYR A 2 -15.22 18.22 12.63
N ASP A 3 -14.18 17.88 13.41
CA ASP A 3 -12.83 18.40 13.15
C ASP A 3 -12.27 17.81 11.86
N PHE A 4 -12.45 16.47 11.68
CA PHE A 4 -12.06 15.76 10.48
C PHE A 4 -13.12 14.79 9.98
N VAL A 5 -13.33 14.75 8.67
CA VAL A 5 -13.96 13.62 8.00
C VAL A 5 -12.88 12.86 7.20
N VAL A 6 -12.79 11.56 7.44
CA VAL A 6 -11.88 10.64 6.75
C VAL A 6 -12.68 9.83 5.73
N VAL A 7 -12.28 9.87 4.47
CA VAL A 7 -12.96 9.16 3.38
C VAL A 7 -12.13 7.95 2.98
N GLY A 8 -12.63 6.76 3.30
CA GLY A 8 -11.93 5.48 3.17
C GLY A 8 -11.25 5.04 4.47
N VAL A 9 -11.55 3.81 4.91
CA VAL A 9 -11.07 3.22 6.18
C VAL A 9 -10.08 2.07 5.93
N GLY A 10 -9.30 2.15 4.86
CA GLY A 10 -8.10 1.32 4.67
C GLY A 10 -6.97 1.73 5.66
N PRO A 11 -5.76 1.12 5.56
CA PRO A 11 -4.70 1.31 6.55
C PRO A 11 -4.34 2.75 6.85
N ALA A 12 -4.22 3.60 5.83
CA ALA A 12 -3.87 5.02 6.01
C ALA A 12 -4.99 5.80 6.69
N GLY A 13 -6.26 5.58 6.26
CA GLY A 13 -7.42 6.27 6.83
C GLY A 13 -7.71 5.85 8.26
N ALA A 14 -7.71 4.56 8.55
CA ALA A 14 -7.89 4.03 9.91
C ALA A 14 -6.78 4.52 10.85
N ARG A 15 -5.51 4.55 10.36
CA ARG A 15 -4.38 5.08 11.15
C ARG A 15 -4.55 6.56 11.46
N PHE A 16 -4.91 7.39 10.47
CA PHE A 16 -5.12 8.81 10.70
C PHE A 16 -6.31 9.05 11.63
N ALA A 17 -7.45 8.39 11.41
CA ALA A 17 -8.64 8.52 12.25
C ALA A 17 -8.32 8.18 13.72
N ARG A 18 -7.61 7.06 13.96
CA ARG A 18 -7.13 6.68 15.29
C ARG A 18 -6.29 7.79 15.90
N ARG A 19 -5.23 8.24 15.21
CA ARG A 19 -4.28 9.21 15.75
C ARG A 19 -4.90 10.58 16.01
N ALA A 20 -5.83 11.02 15.16
CA ALA A 20 -6.57 12.26 15.35
C ALA A 20 -7.51 12.17 16.56
N ALA A 21 -8.26 11.06 16.70
CA ALA A 21 -9.14 10.83 17.85
C ALA A 21 -8.34 10.72 19.18
N GLU A 22 -7.19 10.06 19.19
CA GLU A 22 -6.29 9.99 20.36
C GLU A 22 -5.83 11.38 20.85
N THR A 23 -5.80 12.40 19.99
CA THR A 23 -5.48 13.79 20.35
C THR A 23 -6.71 14.60 20.77
N GLY A 24 -7.90 13.99 20.76
CA GLY A 24 -9.15 14.61 21.22
C GLY A 24 -9.93 15.34 20.13
N TYR A 25 -9.60 15.16 18.85
CA TYR A 25 -10.39 15.69 17.74
C TYR A 25 -11.67 14.87 17.52
N ASP A 26 -12.73 15.54 17.07
CA ASP A 26 -13.98 14.91 16.65
C ASP A 26 -13.84 14.39 15.22
N VAL A 27 -13.78 13.06 15.06
CA VAL A 27 -13.44 12.37 13.80
C VAL A 27 -14.57 11.46 13.35
N LEU A 28 -15.05 11.69 12.11
CA LEU A 28 -15.93 10.79 11.39
C LEU A 28 -15.13 10.10 10.28
N ALA A 29 -15.15 8.78 10.22
CA ALA A 29 -14.53 8.00 9.16
C ALA A 29 -15.59 7.22 8.37
N LEU A 30 -15.64 7.43 7.06
CA LEU A 30 -16.65 6.87 6.15
C LEU A 30 -16.01 5.83 5.22
N GLU A 31 -16.51 4.59 5.26
CA GLU A 31 -16.14 3.51 4.35
C GLU A 31 -17.31 3.17 3.42
N LYS A 32 -17.03 3.05 2.12
CA LYS A 32 -18.07 2.78 1.10
C LYS A 32 -18.72 1.40 1.24
N GLY A 33 -17.96 0.41 1.67
CA GLY A 33 -18.39 -0.98 1.84
C GLY A 33 -18.19 -1.45 3.26
N THR A 34 -17.91 -2.74 3.40
CA THR A 34 -17.43 -3.33 4.64
C THR A 34 -15.90 -3.16 4.70
N VAL A 35 -15.38 -2.80 5.86
CA VAL A 35 -13.94 -2.61 6.05
C VAL A 35 -13.17 -3.89 5.69
N GLY A 36 -12.15 -3.74 4.84
CA GLY A 36 -11.32 -4.83 4.34
C GLY A 36 -11.89 -5.57 3.13
N GLU A 37 -13.13 -5.27 2.69
CA GLU A 37 -13.78 -5.94 1.57
C GLU A 37 -14.19 -4.96 0.44
N PRO A 38 -14.03 -5.38 -0.83
CA PRO A 38 -13.33 -6.59 -1.29
C PRO A 38 -11.82 -6.49 -1.07
N LEU A 39 -11.15 -7.63 -0.89
CA LEU A 39 -9.70 -7.70 -0.86
C LEU A 39 -9.11 -7.19 -2.19
N ALA A 40 -8.20 -6.24 -2.12
CA ALA A 40 -7.60 -5.62 -3.30
C ALA A 40 -6.06 -5.50 -3.20
N CYS A 41 -5.44 -6.20 -2.25
CA CYS A 41 -4.01 -6.05 -1.97
C CYS A 41 -3.42 -7.34 -1.40
N SER A 42 -2.15 -7.61 -1.72
CA SER A 42 -1.35 -8.65 -1.08
C SER A 42 -1.20 -8.43 0.43
N GLY A 43 -1.08 -9.51 1.18
CA GLY A 43 -0.75 -9.51 2.60
C GLY A 43 0.76 -9.53 2.89
N HIS A 44 1.64 -9.42 1.90
CA HIS A 44 3.09 -9.45 2.10
C HIS A 44 3.62 -8.07 2.51
N VAL A 45 4.06 -7.95 3.75
CA VAL A 45 4.46 -6.69 4.39
C VAL A 45 5.78 -6.88 5.15
N SER A 46 6.55 -5.79 5.37
CA SER A 46 7.72 -5.89 6.25
C SER A 46 7.33 -6.07 7.71
N THR A 47 8.26 -6.53 8.53
CA THR A 47 8.07 -6.70 9.97
C THR A 47 7.73 -5.38 10.70
N ASP A 48 8.03 -4.22 10.13
CA ASP A 48 7.63 -2.90 10.66
C ASP A 48 6.09 -2.74 10.79
N ILE A 49 5.29 -3.61 10.15
CA ILE A 49 3.82 -3.59 10.30
C ILE A 49 3.39 -3.78 11.76
N TRP A 50 4.16 -4.55 12.53
CA TRP A 50 3.83 -4.85 13.91
C TRP A 50 3.92 -3.66 14.87
N ASP A 51 4.55 -2.54 14.46
CA ASP A 51 4.53 -1.28 15.20
C ASP A 51 3.16 -0.57 15.13
N TYR A 52 2.31 -0.98 14.19
CA TYR A 52 0.99 -0.39 13.96
C TYR A 52 -0.16 -1.24 14.49
N VAL A 53 0.10 -2.53 14.73
CA VAL A 53 -0.89 -3.54 15.12
C VAL A 53 -0.79 -3.82 16.63
N PRO A 54 -1.91 -3.89 17.36
CA PRO A 54 -1.92 -4.32 18.75
C PRO A 54 -1.31 -5.72 18.90
N GLU A 55 -0.60 -5.93 19.99
CA GLU A 55 0.13 -7.18 20.25
C GLU A 55 -0.81 -8.40 20.29
N ASP A 56 -2.00 -8.25 20.86
CA ASP A 56 -3.04 -9.27 20.98
C ASP A 56 -3.68 -9.69 19.65
N ALA A 57 -3.55 -8.87 18.59
CA ALA A 57 -4.07 -9.18 17.26
C ALA A 57 -3.02 -9.84 16.34
N ARG A 58 -1.75 -9.89 16.74
CA ARG A 58 -0.68 -10.35 15.85
C ARG A 58 -0.82 -11.81 15.44
N ASP A 59 -1.13 -12.70 16.38
CA ASP A 59 -1.24 -14.14 16.13
C ASP A 59 -2.39 -14.46 15.16
N GLU A 60 -3.50 -13.72 15.24
CA GLU A 60 -4.65 -13.89 14.34
C GLU A 60 -4.37 -13.42 12.92
N LEU A 61 -3.54 -12.39 12.78
CA LEU A 61 -3.19 -11.82 11.47
C LEU A 61 -2.06 -12.57 10.78
N PHE A 62 -1.18 -13.19 11.54
CA PHE A 62 0.02 -13.81 11.01
C PHE A 62 -0.28 -15.08 10.21
N GLN A 63 0.30 -15.19 9.00
CA GLN A 63 0.16 -16.35 8.13
C GLN A 63 1.49 -17.04 7.83
N ASN A 64 2.55 -16.29 7.49
CA ASN A 64 3.85 -16.88 7.17
C ASN A 64 5.02 -15.93 7.41
N ARG A 65 6.22 -16.50 7.64
CA ARG A 65 7.50 -15.77 7.76
C ARG A 65 8.27 -15.85 6.47
N ILE A 66 8.91 -14.74 6.09
CA ILE A 66 9.72 -14.67 4.88
C ILE A 66 11.14 -14.20 5.22
N TYR A 67 12.11 -14.97 4.77
CA TYR A 67 13.55 -14.73 4.98
C TYR A 67 14.26 -14.30 3.70
N GLY A 68 13.60 -14.42 2.54
CA GLY A 68 14.23 -14.07 1.27
C GLY A 68 13.28 -14.05 0.08
N ALA A 69 13.89 -13.88 -1.09
CA ALA A 69 13.21 -13.91 -2.37
C ALA A 69 14.08 -14.61 -3.42
N ASN A 70 13.46 -15.46 -4.22
CA ASN A 70 14.04 -16.00 -5.45
C ASN A 70 13.68 -15.09 -6.61
N PHE A 71 14.67 -14.54 -7.29
CA PHE A 71 14.47 -13.74 -8.49
C PHE A 71 14.73 -14.55 -9.75
N TYR A 72 13.81 -14.46 -10.70
CA TYR A 72 13.87 -15.14 -11.98
C TYR A 72 13.80 -14.13 -13.12
N THR A 73 14.62 -14.32 -14.17
CA THR A 73 14.47 -13.55 -15.43
C THR A 73 13.58 -14.27 -16.44
N GLY A 74 13.03 -15.42 -16.05
CA GLY A 74 12.11 -16.27 -16.81
C GLY A 74 11.00 -16.83 -15.92
N GLY A 75 10.37 -17.92 -16.34
CA GLY A 75 9.40 -18.66 -15.52
C GLY A 75 10.03 -19.42 -14.36
N PRO A 76 9.25 -20.21 -13.59
CA PRO A 76 9.74 -20.95 -12.41
C PRO A 76 10.79 -22.03 -12.72
N GLU A 77 10.89 -22.47 -13.98
CA GLU A 77 11.93 -23.43 -14.45
C GLU A 77 13.28 -22.76 -14.76
N ALA A 78 13.36 -21.43 -14.74
CA ALA A 78 14.62 -20.71 -14.96
C ALA A 78 15.54 -20.77 -13.74
N ASP A 79 16.83 -20.39 -13.91
CA ASP A 79 17.76 -20.27 -12.79
C ASP A 79 17.25 -19.25 -11.76
N ALA A 80 17.12 -19.69 -10.51
CA ALA A 80 16.79 -18.82 -9.38
C ALA A 80 18.03 -18.07 -8.89
N HIS A 81 17.86 -16.80 -8.62
CA HIS A 81 18.85 -15.97 -7.94
C HIS A 81 18.33 -15.62 -6.54
N LEU A 82 18.84 -16.34 -5.52
CA LEU A 82 18.36 -16.20 -4.15
C LEU A 82 18.97 -14.96 -3.47
N PHE A 83 18.09 -14.15 -2.89
CA PHE A 83 18.42 -13.06 -1.97
C PHE A 83 17.80 -13.38 -0.60
N TYR A 84 18.59 -13.40 0.45
CA TYR A 84 18.11 -13.82 1.77
C TYR A 84 18.74 -13.03 2.91
N LYS A 85 18.13 -13.14 4.10
CA LYS A 85 18.75 -12.81 5.39
C LYS A 85 18.63 -13.99 6.34
N THR A 86 19.50 -14.01 7.33
CA THR A 86 19.38 -14.96 8.46
C THR A 86 18.27 -14.58 9.43
N GLU A 87 17.85 -13.32 9.40
CA GLU A 87 16.74 -12.77 10.17
C GLU A 87 15.49 -12.63 9.29
N GLU A 88 14.33 -12.70 9.90
CA GLU A 88 13.05 -12.46 9.25
C GLU A 88 12.98 -11.05 8.62
N ILE A 89 12.64 -10.96 7.34
CA ILE A 89 12.61 -9.69 6.60
C ILE A 89 11.20 -9.14 6.41
N SER A 90 10.22 -10.04 6.36
CA SER A 90 8.81 -9.69 6.10
C SER A 90 7.89 -10.80 6.57
N ASN A 91 6.61 -10.46 6.66
CA ASN A 91 5.55 -11.40 6.97
C ASN A 91 4.48 -11.42 5.88
N VAL A 92 3.80 -12.54 5.79
CA VAL A 92 2.52 -12.63 5.12
C VAL A 92 1.43 -12.62 6.19
N ILE A 93 0.43 -11.78 6.02
CA ILE A 93 -0.63 -11.55 6.99
C ILE A 93 -2.02 -11.59 6.34
N ASP A 94 -3.05 -11.83 7.16
CA ASP A 94 -4.44 -11.62 6.73
C ASP A 94 -4.69 -10.13 6.49
N ARG A 95 -4.86 -9.79 5.23
CA ARG A 95 -5.02 -8.41 4.78
C ARG A 95 -6.38 -7.82 5.15
N VAL A 96 -7.43 -8.64 5.11
CA VAL A 96 -8.79 -8.24 5.53
C VAL A 96 -8.82 -8.04 7.04
N GLY A 97 -8.24 -8.98 7.78
CA GLY A 97 -8.07 -8.90 9.23
C GLY A 97 -7.29 -7.66 9.66
N LEU A 98 -6.22 -7.30 8.93
CA LEU A 98 -5.46 -6.06 9.21
C LEU A 98 -6.34 -4.82 9.15
N ASP A 99 -7.13 -4.64 8.07
CA ASP A 99 -7.98 -3.46 7.93
C ASP A 99 -9.03 -3.38 9.04
N ARG A 100 -9.66 -4.50 9.37
CA ARG A 100 -10.63 -4.59 10.47
C ARG A 100 -9.98 -4.23 11.80
N THR A 101 -8.81 -4.78 12.09
CA THR A 101 -8.04 -4.48 13.30
C THR A 101 -7.71 -3.00 13.42
N LEU A 102 -7.24 -2.37 12.34
CA LEU A 102 -6.91 -0.94 12.33
C LEU A 102 -8.15 -0.06 12.50
N ALA A 103 -9.27 -0.42 11.86
CA ALA A 103 -10.55 0.28 12.03
C ALA A 103 -11.07 0.18 13.47
N ASP A 104 -10.95 -1.00 14.11
CA ASP A 104 -11.34 -1.18 15.51
C ASP A 104 -10.43 -0.40 16.45
N CYS A 105 -9.16 -0.25 16.13
CA CYS A 105 -8.27 0.67 16.85
C CYS A 105 -8.75 2.12 16.76
N ALA A 106 -9.23 2.56 15.58
CA ALA A 106 -9.80 3.91 15.41
C ALA A 106 -11.09 4.09 16.23
N ARG A 107 -11.99 3.08 16.20
CA ARG A 107 -13.23 3.08 17.04
C ARG A 107 -12.90 3.17 18.53
N ARG A 108 -11.94 2.35 19.00
CA ARG A 108 -11.50 2.36 20.42
C ARG A 108 -10.87 3.69 20.83
N ALA A 109 -10.26 4.41 19.90
CA ALA A 109 -9.71 5.75 20.14
C ALA A 109 -10.77 6.86 20.17
N GLY A 110 -12.02 6.56 19.79
CA GLY A 110 -13.14 7.49 19.79
C GLY A 110 -13.55 8.02 18.43
N ALA A 111 -12.99 7.54 17.32
CA ALA A 111 -13.46 7.89 15.98
C ALA A 111 -14.81 7.22 15.68
N ASP A 112 -15.74 7.98 15.10
CA ASP A 112 -17.02 7.46 14.58
C ASP A 112 -16.77 6.82 13.20
N VAL A 113 -16.65 5.49 13.16
CA VAL A 113 -16.37 4.74 11.90
C VAL A 113 -17.67 4.15 11.38
N ARG A 114 -18.11 4.63 10.21
CA ARG A 114 -19.34 4.20 9.54
C ARG A 114 -19.05 3.49 8.23
N GLU A 115 -19.54 2.29 8.11
CA GLU A 115 -19.52 1.47 6.90
C GLU A 115 -20.75 1.76 6.03
N GLY A 116 -20.72 1.34 4.75
CA GLY A 116 -21.80 1.54 3.80
C GLY A 116 -22.02 3.00 3.37
N HIS A 117 -21.08 3.90 3.62
CA HIS A 117 -21.17 5.31 3.28
C HIS A 117 -20.23 5.68 2.14
N THR A 118 -20.77 5.88 0.95
CA THR A 118 -19.98 6.29 -0.23
C THR A 118 -20.02 7.81 -0.37
N VAL A 119 -18.90 8.47 -0.16
CA VAL A 119 -18.79 9.91 -0.44
C VAL A 119 -18.89 10.14 -1.95
N THR A 120 -19.87 10.96 -2.35
CA THR A 120 -20.22 11.25 -3.73
C THR A 120 -19.83 12.66 -4.17
N GLY A 121 -19.59 13.57 -3.22
CA GLY A 121 -19.17 14.93 -3.50
C GLY A 121 -18.64 15.65 -2.27
N ILE A 122 -17.83 16.67 -2.53
CA ILE A 122 -17.38 17.64 -1.54
C ILE A 122 -17.53 19.05 -2.09
N GLN A 123 -17.72 20.02 -1.21
CA GLN A 123 -17.64 21.43 -1.52
C GLN A 123 -16.79 22.14 -0.45
N GLU A 124 -15.67 22.68 -0.86
CA GLU A 124 -14.73 23.37 0.01
C GLU A 124 -15.15 24.83 0.18
N HIS A 125 -15.21 25.29 1.43
CA HIS A 125 -15.49 26.67 1.82
C HIS A 125 -14.30 27.26 2.59
N PRO A 126 -14.24 28.58 2.80
CA PRO A 126 -13.11 29.19 3.53
C PRO A 126 -12.92 28.68 4.96
N ASP A 127 -13.98 28.20 5.63
CA ASP A 127 -14.00 27.79 7.04
C ASP A 127 -14.34 26.31 7.29
N HIS A 128 -14.93 25.62 6.31
CA HIS A 128 -15.33 24.21 6.40
C HIS A 128 -15.39 23.54 5.03
N VAL A 129 -15.70 22.25 5.04
CA VAL A 129 -16.00 21.44 3.85
C VAL A 129 -17.34 20.76 4.05
N ASP A 130 -18.24 20.90 3.07
CA ASP A 130 -19.47 20.12 2.96
C ASP A 130 -19.17 18.79 2.28
N ILE A 131 -19.66 17.70 2.85
CA ILE A 131 -19.48 16.34 2.33
C ILE A 131 -20.87 15.74 2.09
N THR A 132 -21.04 15.17 0.89
CA THR A 132 -22.26 14.44 0.54
C THR A 132 -21.92 12.96 0.39
N ALA A 133 -22.68 12.08 1.04
CA ALA A 133 -22.51 10.63 0.94
C ALA A 133 -23.86 9.94 0.67
N SER A 134 -23.84 8.89 -0.13
CA SER A 134 -24.94 7.92 -0.23
C SER A 134 -24.75 6.82 0.79
N VAL A 135 -25.84 6.33 1.38
CA VAL A 135 -25.84 5.24 2.37
C VAL A 135 -26.38 3.98 1.72
N ALA A 136 -25.68 2.87 1.90
CA ALA A 136 -26.08 1.59 1.33
C ALA A 136 -27.46 1.16 1.83
N GLY A 137 -28.36 0.84 0.89
CA GLY A 137 -29.75 0.43 1.22
C GLY A 137 -30.71 1.58 1.49
N GLU A 138 -30.29 2.83 1.43
CA GLU A 138 -31.13 4.02 1.60
C GLU A 138 -31.28 4.79 0.28
N GLU A 139 -32.44 5.44 0.09
CA GLU A 139 -32.63 6.39 -1.02
C GLU A 139 -32.15 7.78 -0.61
N GLY A 140 -31.45 8.47 -1.52
CA GLY A 140 -30.96 9.82 -1.31
C GLY A 140 -29.53 9.88 -0.77
N THR A 141 -29.21 11.03 -0.19
CA THR A 141 -27.86 11.32 0.32
C THR A 141 -27.92 11.96 1.71
N THR A 142 -26.88 11.72 2.49
CA THR A 142 -26.67 12.36 3.80
C THR A 142 -25.55 13.39 3.67
N ALA A 143 -25.72 14.53 4.32
CA ALA A 143 -24.73 15.60 4.37
C ALA A 143 -23.97 15.59 5.70
N PHE A 144 -22.68 15.88 5.63
CA PHE A 144 -21.81 16.10 6.77
C PHE A 144 -21.01 17.38 6.57
N GLU A 145 -20.54 17.97 7.67
CA GLU A 145 -19.67 19.14 7.66
C GLU A 145 -18.41 18.85 8.48
N ALA A 146 -17.25 19.25 7.96
CA ALA A 146 -15.97 19.12 8.64
C ALA A 146 -15.08 20.36 8.46
N LYS A 147 -14.21 20.64 9.42
CA LYS A 147 -13.18 21.66 9.25
C LYS A 147 -12.15 21.26 8.18
N MET A 148 -11.80 19.97 8.11
CA MET A 148 -10.91 19.41 7.10
C MET A 148 -11.33 17.99 6.71
N VAL A 149 -10.92 17.57 5.48
CA VAL A 149 -11.22 16.25 4.94
C VAL A 149 -9.95 15.53 4.55
N ALA A 150 -9.80 14.30 5.05
CA ALA A 150 -8.73 13.38 4.68
C ALA A 150 -9.20 12.41 3.58
N GLY A 151 -8.60 12.46 2.39
CA GLY A 151 -8.85 11.54 1.29
C GLY A 151 -7.99 10.29 1.41
N CYS A 152 -8.60 9.18 1.79
CA CYS A 152 -7.96 7.87 1.98
C CYS A 152 -8.67 6.79 1.12
N ASP A 153 -9.35 7.21 0.06
CA ASP A 153 -10.27 6.43 -0.77
C ASP A 153 -9.60 5.65 -1.91
N GLY A 154 -8.30 5.38 -1.74
CA GLY A 154 -7.53 4.49 -2.58
C GLY A 154 -7.08 5.09 -3.92
N PRO A 155 -6.56 4.25 -4.85
CA PRO A 155 -5.79 4.72 -6.01
C PRO A 155 -6.62 5.48 -7.05
N VAL A 156 -7.92 5.21 -7.14
CA VAL A 156 -8.84 5.90 -8.08
C VAL A 156 -9.37 7.20 -7.51
N SER A 157 -9.25 7.42 -6.24
CA SER A 157 -9.69 8.54 -5.40
C SER A 157 -10.66 9.53 -6.05
N ARG A 158 -11.92 9.41 -5.69
CA ARG A 158 -12.95 10.38 -6.08
C ARG A 158 -12.76 11.70 -5.36
N LEU A 159 -12.27 11.64 -4.12
CA LEU A 159 -12.00 12.84 -3.35
C LEU A 159 -10.90 13.69 -3.99
N ARG A 160 -9.81 13.06 -4.47
CA ARG A 160 -8.75 13.74 -5.23
C ARG A 160 -9.32 14.46 -6.44
N GLN A 161 -10.18 13.79 -7.22
CA GLN A 161 -10.80 14.37 -8.41
C GLN A 161 -11.73 15.52 -8.06
N ALA A 162 -12.57 15.36 -7.02
CA ALA A 162 -13.50 16.41 -6.57
C ALA A 162 -12.77 17.64 -6.02
N ALA A 163 -11.62 17.45 -5.36
CA ALA A 163 -10.76 18.52 -4.87
C ALA A 163 -9.88 19.16 -5.95
N GLY A 164 -9.93 18.68 -7.22
CA GLY A 164 -9.09 19.18 -8.30
C GLY A 164 -7.59 18.90 -8.13
N LEU A 165 -7.22 17.94 -7.29
CA LEU A 165 -5.84 17.56 -7.03
C LEU A 165 -5.28 16.66 -8.16
N PRO A 166 -3.98 16.78 -8.48
CA PRO A 166 -3.39 16.06 -9.61
C PRO A 166 -3.30 14.55 -9.37
N GLU A 167 -3.29 13.81 -10.47
CA GLU A 167 -3.13 12.35 -10.48
C GLU A 167 -1.69 11.93 -10.13
N PRO A 168 -1.51 10.72 -9.52
CA PRO A 168 -0.20 10.07 -9.46
C PRO A 168 0.45 9.93 -10.84
N GLY A 169 1.79 9.93 -10.88
CA GLY A 169 2.53 9.92 -12.14
C GLY A 169 2.28 8.72 -13.05
N GLU A 170 1.96 7.56 -12.47
CA GLU A 170 1.62 6.32 -13.17
C GLU A 170 0.64 5.50 -12.33
N LYS A 171 -0.21 4.71 -12.98
CA LYS A 171 -1.04 3.69 -12.34
C LYS A 171 -0.78 2.36 -13.03
N LEU A 172 -0.26 1.37 -12.31
CA LEU A 172 -0.19 0.00 -12.79
C LEU A 172 -1.53 -0.67 -12.60
N HIS A 173 -1.81 -1.67 -13.43
CA HIS A 173 -2.92 -2.59 -13.23
C HIS A 173 -2.38 -3.83 -12.52
N GLY A 174 -2.76 -4.04 -11.27
CA GLY A 174 -2.44 -5.21 -10.47
C GLY A 174 -3.54 -6.25 -10.52
N VAL A 175 -3.13 -7.52 -10.59
CA VAL A 175 -4.02 -8.68 -10.46
C VAL A 175 -3.39 -9.69 -9.53
N LEU A 176 -4.21 -10.37 -8.73
CA LEU A 176 -3.77 -11.47 -7.87
C LEU A 176 -4.90 -12.48 -7.67
N ALA A 177 -4.53 -13.72 -7.41
CA ALA A 177 -5.44 -14.78 -7.06
C ALA A 177 -4.75 -15.79 -6.12
N PHE A 178 -5.50 -16.75 -5.61
CA PHE A 178 -5.05 -17.65 -4.55
C PHE A 178 -5.28 -19.10 -4.92
N THR A 179 -4.49 -19.98 -4.32
CA THR A 179 -4.77 -21.40 -4.18
C THR A 179 -4.89 -21.74 -2.70
N ASP A 180 -5.65 -22.80 -2.37
CA ASP A 180 -5.86 -23.21 -0.98
C ASP A 180 -4.84 -24.27 -0.52
N GLU A 181 -3.90 -24.71 -1.38
CA GLU A 181 -2.84 -25.65 -1.01
C GLU A 181 -1.84 -25.00 -0.06
N ALA A 182 -1.71 -25.54 1.16
CA ALA A 182 -0.82 -24.99 2.17
C ALA A 182 0.64 -24.98 1.71
N ASP A 183 1.32 -23.85 1.92
CA ASP A 183 2.74 -23.68 1.60
C ASP A 183 3.46 -22.87 2.67
N HIS A 184 4.37 -23.53 3.36
CA HIS A 184 5.19 -22.97 4.44
C HIS A 184 6.62 -22.63 4.00
N SER A 185 6.89 -22.56 2.71
CA SER A 185 8.18 -22.07 2.23
C SER A 185 8.39 -20.62 2.70
N ASP A 186 9.64 -20.27 2.93
CA ASP A 186 10.03 -19.04 3.61
C ASP A 186 10.67 -18.01 2.65
N HIS A 187 10.49 -18.22 1.35
CA HIS A 187 10.95 -17.33 0.28
C HIS A 187 9.81 -17.03 -0.68
N VAL A 188 9.74 -15.78 -1.13
CA VAL A 188 8.84 -15.38 -2.22
C VAL A 188 9.53 -15.57 -3.57
N ASP A 189 8.78 -15.88 -4.62
CA ASP A 189 9.29 -15.88 -5.97
C ASP A 189 8.90 -14.57 -6.69
N VAL A 190 9.90 -13.99 -7.38
CA VAL A 190 9.75 -12.73 -8.13
C VAL A 190 10.20 -12.97 -9.56
N HIS A 191 9.31 -12.85 -10.52
CA HIS A 191 9.57 -13.05 -11.94
C HIS A 191 9.63 -11.72 -12.67
N LEU A 192 10.80 -11.38 -13.24
CA LEU A 192 11.01 -10.19 -14.06
C LEU A 192 10.52 -10.40 -15.51
N THR A 193 9.38 -11.07 -15.66
CA THR A 193 8.77 -11.42 -16.95
C THR A 193 7.68 -10.45 -17.40
N VAL A 194 7.31 -9.50 -16.51
CA VAL A 194 6.31 -8.48 -16.81
C VAL A 194 7.01 -7.18 -17.25
N PRO A 195 6.54 -6.51 -18.31
CA PRO A 195 7.13 -5.26 -18.76
C PRO A 195 7.16 -4.20 -17.65
N ARG A 196 8.31 -3.65 -17.35
CA ARG A 196 8.55 -2.55 -16.40
C ARG A 196 8.09 -2.82 -14.96
N PHE A 197 7.71 -4.07 -14.63
CA PHE A 197 7.37 -4.53 -13.29
C PHE A 197 7.70 -6.02 -13.14
N PHE A 198 6.94 -6.77 -12.32
CA PHE A 198 7.18 -8.18 -12.06
C PHE A 198 5.90 -8.95 -11.72
N ALA A 199 5.99 -10.27 -11.80
CA ALA A 199 5.03 -11.19 -11.24
C ALA A 199 5.59 -11.84 -9.97
N TRP A 200 4.71 -12.32 -9.09
CA TRP A 200 5.11 -12.91 -7.81
C TRP A 200 4.33 -14.17 -7.48
N ARG A 201 4.95 -15.01 -6.67
CA ARG A 201 4.33 -16.09 -5.92
C ARG A 201 4.71 -15.93 -4.45
N ILE A 202 3.72 -15.93 -3.57
CA ILE A 202 3.89 -15.68 -2.13
C ILE A 202 3.27 -16.83 -1.34
N PRO A 203 4.07 -17.62 -0.60
CA PRO A 203 3.58 -18.68 0.28
C PRO A 203 2.92 -18.06 1.52
N ARG A 204 1.72 -18.53 1.87
CA ARG A 204 0.87 -17.98 2.94
C ARG A 204 0.64 -18.97 4.09
N GLY A 205 1.47 -19.98 4.25
CA GLY A 205 1.31 -21.02 5.24
C GLY A 205 0.04 -21.83 4.99
N GLU A 206 -0.78 -22.02 6.03
CA GLU A 206 -2.07 -22.72 5.95
C GLU A 206 -3.10 -21.97 5.05
N ALA A 207 -2.93 -20.70 4.79
CA ALA A 207 -3.82 -19.90 3.94
C ALA A 207 -3.54 -20.08 2.43
N GLY A 208 -2.65 -20.99 2.07
CA GLY A 208 -2.37 -21.35 0.68
C GLY A 208 -1.25 -20.53 0.04
N VAL A 209 -1.41 -20.20 -1.25
CA VAL A 209 -0.43 -19.44 -2.01
C VAL A 209 -1.12 -18.29 -2.77
N GLU A 210 -0.48 -17.15 -2.79
CA GLU A 210 -0.87 -16.03 -3.63
C GLU A 210 0.00 -15.97 -4.90
N TYR A 211 -0.65 -15.82 -6.05
CA TYR A 211 -0.04 -15.52 -7.34
C TYR A 211 -0.50 -14.16 -7.81
N GLY A 212 0.40 -13.34 -8.32
CA GLY A 212 0.01 -12.03 -8.79
C GLY A 212 1.03 -11.39 -9.72
N LEU A 213 0.63 -10.31 -10.33
CA LEU A 213 1.48 -9.43 -11.10
C LEU A 213 0.91 -8.01 -11.16
N ALA A 214 1.72 -7.06 -11.56
CA ALA A 214 1.25 -5.77 -11.97
C ALA A 214 1.94 -5.33 -13.26
N ALA A 215 1.18 -4.69 -14.15
CA ALA A 215 1.69 -4.24 -15.43
C ALA A 215 1.28 -2.79 -15.71
N PRO A 216 2.03 -2.08 -16.56
CA PRO A 216 1.65 -0.76 -17.03
C PRO A 216 0.32 -0.76 -17.80
N PRO A 217 -0.37 0.39 -17.86
CA PRO A 217 -1.57 0.53 -18.69
C PRO A 217 -1.31 0.16 -20.15
N GLY A 218 -2.21 -0.62 -20.74
CA GLY A 218 -2.13 -1.07 -22.14
C GLY A 218 -1.53 -2.47 -22.31
N ASP A 219 -0.89 -3.05 -21.30
CA ASP A 219 -0.50 -4.45 -21.32
C ASP A 219 -1.70 -5.35 -20.97
N ASP A 220 -1.77 -6.53 -21.60
CA ASP A 220 -2.80 -7.53 -21.32
C ASP A 220 -2.47 -8.29 -20.04
N VAL A 221 -2.95 -7.76 -18.91
CA VAL A 221 -2.69 -8.34 -17.57
C VAL A 221 -3.30 -9.73 -17.42
N THR A 222 -4.42 -10.02 -18.10
CA THR A 222 -5.06 -11.33 -18.06
C THR A 222 -4.16 -12.36 -18.74
N ALA A 223 -3.71 -12.10 -19.97
CA ALA A 223 -2.80 -13.00 -20.67
C ALA A 223 -1.43 -13.13 -19.97
N LEU A 224 -0.98 -12.10 -19.25
CA LEU A 224 0.23 -12.18 -18.42
C LEU A 224 0.01 -13.08 -17.20
N PHE A 225 -1.16 -12.97 -16.57
CA PHE A 225 -1.54 -13.76 -15.40
C PHE A 225 -1.74 -15.24 -15.74
N ASP A 226 -2.45 -15.53 -16.84
CA ASP A 226 -2.63 -16.90 -17.34
C ASP A 226 -1.28 -17.58 -17.59
N ARG A 227 -0.33 -16.86 -18.20
CA ARG A 227 1.04 -17.41 -18.38
C ARG A 227 1.76 -17.69 -17.07
N LEU A 228 1.53 -16.89 -16.02
CA LEU A 228 2.11 -17.14 -14.70
C LEU A 228 1.53 -18.41 -14.10
N THR A 229 0.20 -18.53 -14.05
CA THR A 229 -0.48 -19.68 -13.46
C THR A 229 -0.23 -20.98 -14.25
N ASP A 230 -0.23 -20.91 -15.58
CA ASP A 230 0.13 -22.03 -16.45
C ASP A 230 1.56 -22.52 -16.17
N ALA A 231 2.52 -21.60 -16.00
CA ALA A 231 3.91 -21.96 -15.72
C ALA A 231 4.09 -22.66 -14.36
N TYR A 232 3.21 -22.40 -13.41
CA TYR A 232 3.17 -23.11 -12.13
C TYR A 232 2.23 -24.33 -12.14
N GLY A 233 1.43 -24.53 -13.21
CA GLY A 233 0.49 -25.63 -13.33
C GLY A 233 -0.65 -25.56 -12.31
N VAL A 234 -1.10 -24.35 -11.94
CA VAL A 234 -2.11 -24.13 -10.90
C VAL A 234 -3.38 -23.53 -11.45
N GLU A 235 -4.52 -23.95 -10.88
CA GLU A 235 -5.80 -23.29 -11.02
C GLU A 235 -6.02 -22.40 -9.77
N THR A 236 -6.45 -21.17 -9.98
CA THR A 236 -6.58 -20.18 -8.89
C THR A 236 -8.04 -19.82 -8.65
N ASP A 237 -8.36 -19.60 -7.38
CA ASP A 237 -9.62 -19.06 -6.91
C ASP A 237 -9.51 -17.58 -6.57
N ARG A 238 -10.64 -16.89 -6.37
CA ARG A 238 -10.73 -15.53 -5.82
C ARG A 238 -9.80 -14.53 -6.51
N PHE A 239 -10.06 -14.27 -7.78
CA PHE A 239 -9.34 -13.26 -8.55
C PHE A 239 -9.64 -11.84 -8.05
N CYS A 240 -8.59 -11.08 -7.74
CA CYS A 240 -8.66 -9.68 -7.31
C CYS A 240 -7.91 -8.80 -8.31
N SER A 241 -8.42 -7.60 -8.52
CA SER A 241 -7.83 -6.63 -9.45
C SER A 241 -7.90 -5.22 -8.87
N GLY A 242 -6.85 -4.44 -9.10
CA GLY A 242 -6.79 -3.06 -8.61
C GLY A 242 -5.72 -2.21 -9.29
N ALA A 243 -5.85 -0.89 -9.16
CA ALA A 243 -4.83 0.03 -9.60
C ALA A 243 -3.76 0.18 -8.50
N ILE A 244 -2.49 0.30 -8.91
CA ILE A 244 -1.36 0.59 -8.02
C ILE A 244 -0.77 1.92 -8.46
N PRO A 245 -0.93 3.00 -7.67
CA PRO A 245 -0.41 4.31 -8.03
C PRO A 245 1.09 4.36 -7.77
N ILE A 246 1.84 4.87 -8.75
CA ILE A 246 3.29 4.99 -8.64
C ILE A 246 3.70 6.45 -8.83
N GLY A 247 4.35 6.97 -7.81
CA GLY A 247 4.86 8.32 -7.83
C GLY A 247 3.82 9.36 -7.39
N PRO A 248 3.99 9.91 -6.19
CA PRO A 248 3.10 10.95 -5.69
C PRO A 248 3.15 12.18 -6.60
N PRO A 249 2.02 12.88 -6.78
CA PRO A 249 1.95 14.13 -7.52
C PRO A 249 2.67 15.27 -6.76
N ASP A 250 2.81 16.44 -7.41
CA ASP A 250 3.52 17.60 -6.85
C ASP A 250 2.81 18.18 -5.62
N THR A 251 1.49 18.09 -5.55
CA THR A 251 0.71 18.46 -4.36
C THR A 251 -0.35 17.41 -4.05
N VAL A 252 -0.61 17.21 -2.75
CA VAL A 252 -1.65 16.30 -2.22
C VAL A 252 -2.60 17.04 -1.27
N THR A 253 -2.57 18.37 -1.29
CA THR A 253 -3.38 19.22 -0.40
C THR A 253 -4.02 20.38 -1.17
N THR A 254 -5.20 20.82 -0.70
CA THR A 254 -5.83 22.11 -1.00
C THR A 254 -5.78 23.00 0.26
N ASP A 255 -6.74 23.89 0.47
CA ASP A 255 -6.84 24.66 1.71
C ASP A 255 -7.41 23.84 2.87
N ARG A 256 -8.30 22.85 2.60
CA ARG A 256 -8.96 22.05 3.66
C ARG A 256 -9.05 20.55 3.36
N VAL A 257 -8.56 20.12 2.20
CA VAL A 257 -8.51 18.70 1.82
C VAL A 257 -7.07 18.25 1.73
N PHE A 258 -6.77 17.05 2.23
CA PHE A 258 -5.47 16.40 2.10
C PHE A 258 -5.63 14.92 1.80
N LEU A 259 -4.68 14.36 1.07
CA LEU A 259 -4.70 12.96 0.66
C LEU A 259 -3.67 12.14 1.43
N LEU A 260 -4.01 10.86 1.67
CA LEU A 260 -3.18 9.86 2.34
C LEU A 260 -3.18 8.53 1.59
N GLY A 261 -2.10 7.79 1.70
CA GLY A 261 -1.94 6.46 1.12
C GLY A 261 -2.00 6.46 -0.41
N ASP A 262 -2.71 5.52 -0.98
CA ASP A 262 -2.81 5.36 -2.43
C ASP A 262 -3.50 6.56 -3.11
N ALA A 263 -4.42 7.23 -2.43
CA ALA A 263 -5.04 8.46 -2.94
C ALA A 263 -4.00 9.55 -3.22
N ALA A 264 -2.92 9.58 -2.46
CA ALA A 264 -1.79 10.48 -2.59
C ALA A 264 -0.61 9.88 -3.38
N GLY A 265 -0.72 8.64 -3.88
CA GLY A 265 0.40 7.95 -4.53
C GLY A 265 1.58 7.65 -3.60
N GLN A 266 1.35 7.52 -2.30
CA GLN A 266 2.35 7.22 -1.27
C GLN A 266 2.67 5.73 -1.25
N THR A 267 3.26 5.24 -2.33
CA THR A 267 3.61 3.84 -2.56
C THR A 267 5.09 3.68 -2.87
N LYS A 268 5.60 2.47 -2.64
CA LYS A 268 6.98 2.07 -3.00
C LYS A 268 7.07 1.85 -4.50
N PRO A 269 7.84 2.63 -5.27
CA PRO A 269 7.85 2.50 -6.72
C PRO A 269 8.34 1.15 -7.25
N PHE A 270 9.14 0.43 -6.48
CA PHE A 270 9.77 -0.84 -6.90
C PHE A 270 8.97 -2.09 -6.53
N THR A 271 8.07 -2.03 -5.53
CA THR A 271 7.23 -3.17 -5.16
C THR A 271 5.73 -2.89 -5.32
N GLY A 272 5.32 -1.63 -5.48
CA GLY A 272 3.92 -1.24 -5.50
C GLY A 272 3.24 -1.20 -4.12
N GLY A 273 3.90 -1.65 -3.05
CA GLY A 273 3.33 -1.68 -1.71
C GLY A 273 3.16 -0.28 -1.12
N GLY A 274 1.95 0.04 -0.61
CA GLY A 274 1.59 1.36 -0.07
C GLY A 274 1.27 1.39 1.41
N ILE A 275 1.03 0.23 2.05
CA ILE A 275 0.49 0.15 3.42
C ILE A 275 1.32 0.97 4.41
N LEU A 276 2.60 0.67 4.57
CA LEU A 276 3.45 1.35 5.56
C LEU A 276 3.77 2.80 5.18
N TYR A 277 3.91 3.12 3.90
CA TYR A 277 4.11 4.51 3.47
C TYR A 277 2.87 5.36 3.72
N GLY A 278 1.67 4.81 3.46
CA GLY A 278 0.41 5.47 3.77
C GLY A 278 0.21 5.69 5.27
N MET A 279 0.54 4.71 6.12
CA MET A 279 0.46 4.85 7.58
C MET A 279 1.52 5.81 8.13
N THR A 280 2.73 5.81 7.58
CA THR A 280 3.77 6.81 7.92
C THR A 280 3.30 8.23 7.58
N ALA A 281 2.68 8.42 6.41
CA ALA A 281 2.12 9.71 6.04
C ALA A 281 0.92 10.10 6.92
N ALA A 282 0.09 9.14 7.35
CA ALA A 282 -0.99 9.36 8.31
C ALA A 282 -0.45 9.83 9.67
N ASP A 283 0.64 9.26 10.16
CA ASP A 283 1.31 9.73 11.38
C ASP A 283 1.89 11.15 11.21
N CYS A 284 2.45 11.48 10.05
CA CYS A 284 2.87 12.85 9.73
C CYS A 284 1.67 13.82 9.74
N ALA A 285 0.55 13.42 9.11
CA ALA A 285 -0.67 14.22 9.09
C ALA A 285 -1.20 14.49 10.49
N ALA A 286 -1.38 13.45 11.31
CA ALA A 286 -1.89 13.58 12.68
C ALA A 286 -0.98 14.44 13.58
N ARG A 287 0.33 14.43 13.34
CA ARG A 287 1.30 15.24 14.08
C ARG A 287 1.25 16.71 13.71
N HIS A 288 1.04 17.03 12.45
CA HIS A 288 1.23 18.38 11.93
C HIS A 288 -0.06 19.13 11.58
N ILE A 289 -1.12 18.42 11.15
CA ILE A 289 -2.37 19.06 10.75
C ILE A 289 -3.14 19.54 11.97
N ARG A 290 -3.67 20.76 11.85
CA ARG A 290 -4.55 21.39 12.83
C ARG A 290 -5.81 21.85 12.12
N PRO A 291 -7.00 21.36 12.50
CA PRO A 291 -8.23 21.57 11.74
C PRO A 291 -8.63 23.06 11.62
N ASP A 292 -8.21 23.88 12.57
CA ASP A 292 -8.45 25.32 12.56
C ASP A 292 -7.39 26.14 11.80
N SER A 293 -6.38 25.46 11.19
CA SER A 293 -5.26 26.13 10.50
C SER A 293 -4.97 25.52 9.14
N PRO A 294 -5.52 26.07 8.04
CA PRO A 294 -5.23 25.61 6.68
C PRO A 294 -3.72 25.55 6.35
N ALA A 295 -2.96 26.51 6.86
CA ALA A 295 -1.49 26.52 6.67
C ALA A 295 -0.77 25.27 7.19
N SER A 296 -1.39 24.52 8.11
CA SER A 296 -0.84 23.26 8.64
C SER A 296 -0.77 22.15 7.59
N LEU A 297 -1.56 22.22 6.51
CA LEU A 297 -1.52 21.28 5.41
C LEU A 297 -0.20 21.35 4.62
N GLY A 298 0.35 22.56 4.43
CA GLY A 298 1.69 22.73 3.84
C GLY A 298 2.80 22.16 4.71
N VAL A 299 2.64 22.21 6.05
CA VAL A 299 3.59 21.57 6.99
C VAL A 299 3.54 20.05 6.87
N TYR A 300 2.32 19.48 6.81
CA TYR A 300 2.13 18.05 6.55
C TYR A 300 2.79 17.63 5.25
N GLU A 301 2.52 18.37 4.15
CA GLU A 301 3.07 18.03 2.83
C GLU A 301 4.60 18.02 2.83
N SER A 302 5.22 18.96 3.49
CA SER A 302 6.67 19.01 3.65
C SER A 302 7.19 17.85 4.49
N ALA A 303 6.55 17.55 5.62
CA ALA A 303 6.98 16.54 6.57
C ALA A 303 6.97 15.11 6.00
N TRP A 304 5.88 14.70 5.33
CA TRP A 304 5.83 13.36 4.74
C TRP A 304 6.80 13.22 3.55
N ARG A 305 6.97 14.29 2.76
CA ARG A 305 7.95 14.28 1.65
C ARG A 305 9.38 14.17 2.17
N GLU A 306 9.74 14.90 3.23
CA GLU A 306 11.04 14.76 3.88
C GLU A 306 11.26 13.32 4.36
N THR A 307 10.25 12.72 4.98
CA THR A 307 10.32 11.34 5.51
C THR A 307 10.48 10.29 4.41
N LEU A 308 9.74 10.38 3.30
CA LEU A 308 9.65 9.31 2.29
C LEU A 308 10.42 9.60 0.99
N SER A 309 10.88 10.84 0.75
CA SER A 309 11.45 11.21 -0.56
C SER A 309 12.70 10.43 -0.95
N THR A 310 13.55 10.10 0.02
CA THR A 310 14.76 9.32 -0.24
C THR A 310 14.40 7.90 -0.67
N GLU A 311 13.48 7.26 0.05
CA GLU A 311 13.05 5.90 -0.23
C GLU A 311 12.30 5.81 -1.57
N ILE A 312 11.44 6.80 -1.87
CA ILE A 312 10.74 6.88 -3.16
C ILE A 312 11.74 7.07 -4.32
N ARG A 313 12.76 7.93 -4.16
CA ARG A 313 13.79 8.13 -5.19
C ARG A 313 14.60 6.88 -5.44
N MET A 314 15.03 6.20 -4.37
CA MET A 314 15.80 4.96 -4.46
C MET A 314 14.94 3.84 -5.08
N GLY A 315 13.69 3.71 -4.66
CA GLY A 315 12.75 2.77 -5.25
C GLY A 315 12.54 2.99 -6.76
N ARG A 316 12.47 4.25 -7.22
CA ARG A 316 12.41 4.58 -8.66
C ARG A 316 13.68 4.14 -9.39
N LEU A 317 14.85 4.28 -8.77
CA LEU A 317 16.11 3.83 -9.36
C LEU A 317 16.15 2.31 -9.51
N ILE A 318 15.78 1.57 -8.46
CA ILE A 318 15.69 0.09 -8.50
C ILE A 318 14.70 -0.36 -9.58
N ARG A 319 13.52 0.27 -9.66
CA ARG A 319 12.52 -0.06 -10.67
C ARG A 319 13.00 0.09 -12.11
N ARG A 320 13.93 1.02 -12.38
CA ARG A 320 14.54 1.13 -13.72
C ARG A 320 15.27 -0.14 -14.15
N ALA A 321 15.78 -0.92 -13.20
CA ALA A 321 16.42 -2.19 -13.51
C ALA A 321 15.45 -3.23 -14.10
N TYR A 322 14.15 -3.14 -13.82
CA TYR A 322 13.13 -4.02 -14.41
C TYR A 322 12.93 -3.81 -15.92
N SER A 323 13.39 -2.68 -16.46
CA SER A 323 13.34 -2.38 -17.89
C SER A 323 14.65 -2.71 -18.63
N LEU A 324 15.67 -3.22 -17.95
CA LEU A 324 16.91 -3.63 -18.58
C LEU A 324 16.71 -4.90 -19.43
N PRO A 325 17.49 -5.10 -20.50
CA PRO A 325 17.47 -6.36 -21.25
C PRO A 325 17.75 -7.57 -20.34
N GLU A 326 17.05 -8.68 -20.58
CA GLU A 326 17.17 -9.90 -19.76
C GLU A 326 18.59 -10.36 -19.47
N PRO A 327 19.54 -10.38 -20.44
CA PRO A 327 20.93 -10.79 -20.16
C PRO A 327 21.61 -9.88 -19.12
N VAL A 328 21.27 -8.57 -19.10
CA VAL A 328 21.81 -7.60 -18.14
C VAL A 328 21.19 -7.84 -16.76
N GLN A 329 19.87 -8.06 -16.70
CA GLN A 329 19.19 -8.43 -15.46
C GLN A 329 19.79 -9.69 -14.85
N ARG A 330 19.98 -10.74 -15.65
CA ARG A 330 20.57 -12.03 -15.22
C ARG A 330 21.98 -11.86 -14.65
N VAL A 331 22.83 -11.09 -15.31
CA VAL A 331 24.17 -10.79 -14.81
C VAL A 331 24.11 -9.99 -13.51
N GLY A 332 23.25 -8.97 -13.45
CA GLY A 332 23.05 -8.17 -12.24
C GLY A 332 22.55 -9.00 -11.06
N LEU A 333 21.54 -9.84 -11.26
CA LEU A 333 21.03 -10.75 -10.23
C LEU A 333 22.09 -11.71 -9.74
N ARG A 334 22.86 -12.32 -10.66
CA ARG A 334 23.95 -13.26 -10.30
C ARG A 334 25.04 -12.59 -9.46
N LEU A 335 25.39 -11.34 -9.76
CA LEU A 335 26.42 -10.60 -9.02
C LEU A 335 25.94 -10.11 -7.64
N LEU A 336 24.65 -9.85 -7.49
CA LEU A 336 24.05 -9.27 -6.28
C LEU A 336 23.38 -10.32 -5.39
N ALA A 337 23.16 -11.56 -5.89
CA ALA A 337 22.54 -12.64 -5.14
C ALA A 337 23.35 -13.01 -3.89
N GLY A 338 22.65 -13.51 -2.87
CA GLY A 338 23.23 -13.92 -1.60
C GLY A 338 22.59 -13.20 -0.41
N GLU A 339 23.34 -13.08 0.67
CA GLU A 339 22.87 -12.36 1.87
C GLU A 339 22.77 -10.86 1.60
N ILE A 340 21.54 -10.32 1.72
CA ILE A 340 21.27 -8.92 1.40
C ILE A 340 21.14 -8.05 2.64
N GLY A 341 21.60 -6.78 2.53
CA GLY A 341 21.40 -5.73 3.51
C GLY A 341 20.16 -4.85 3.24
N VAL A 342 19.23 -5.27 2.36
CA VAL A 342 18.10 -4.43 1.93
C VAL A 342 16.90 -4.65 2.84
N HIS A 343 16.30 -3.54 3.31
CA HIS A 343 15.03 -3.55 3.99
C HIS A 343 13.89 -3.31 2.99
N MET A 344 12.79 -4.07 3.10
CA MET A 344 11.68 -4.03 2.16
C MET A 344 11.05 -2.63 1.99
N ASP A 345 11.01 -1.82 3.07
CA ASP A 345 10.46 -0.47 3.05
C ASP A 345 11.51 0.64 2.96
N LYS A 346 12.78 0.27 3.11
CA LYS A 346 13.92 1.20 3.10
C LYS A 346 14.92 0.82 2.01
N PRO A 347 14.58 0.98 0.72
CA PRO A 347 15.46 0.63 -0.39
C PRO A 347 16.79 1.38 -0.37
N SER A 348 16.90 2.52 0.33
CA SER A 348 18.17 3.21 0.56
C SER A 348 19.18 2.35 1.32
N SER A 349 18.75 1.36 2.11
CA SER A 349 19.62 0.44 2.83
C SER A 349 20.51 -0.40 1.89
N PHE A 350 20.13 -0.59 0.62
CA PHE A 350 20.96 -1.24 -0.41
C PHE A 350 22.31 -0.51 -0.61
N PHE A 351 22.32 0.79 -0.43
CA PHE A 351 23.52 1.62 -0.58
C PHE A 351 24.22 1.94 0.75
N SER A 352 23.89 1.20 1.81
CA SER A 352 24.56 1.35 3.11
C SER A 352 26.07 1.03 2.98
N LYS A 353 26.89 1.70 3.80
CA LYS A 353 28.34 1.47 3.79
C LYS A 353 28.72 0.02 4.08
N ASP A 354 27.93 -0.67 4.89
CA ASP A 354 28.17 -2.05 5.27
C ASP A 354 27.84 -3.01 4.13
N HIS A 355 26.76 -2.73 3.37
CA HIS A 355 26.42 -3.51 2.17
C HIS A 355 27.45 -3.30 1.05
N LEU A 356 27.86 -2.05 0.79
CA LEU A 356 28.89 -1.75 -0.19
C LEU A 356 30.26 -2.38 0.17
N ARG A 357 30.62 -2.46 1.44
CA ARG A 357 31.85 -3.16 1.87
C ARG A 357 31.77 -4.67 1.60
N ARG A 358 30.60 -5.30 1.82
CA ARG A 358 30.40 -6.73 1.54
C ARG A 358 30.47 -7.03 0.04
N LEU A 359 29.96 -6.15 -0.82
CA LEU A 359 30.04 -6.31 -2.28
C LEU A 359 31.46 -6.13 -2.85
N LEU A 360 32.38 -5.49 -2.11
CA LEU A 360 33.76 -5.23 -2.50
C LEU A 360 34.75 -6.20 -1.85
N SER A 361 34.32 -7.06 -0.94
CA SER A 361 35.11 -8.12 -0.30
C SER A 361 34.92 -9.47 -0.98
#